data_8c8b2a925c0cef31015368cdf91cb7fb
#
_entry.id   8c8b2a925c0cef31015368cdf91cb7fb
#
_cell.length_a   1.000
_cell.length_b   1.000
_cell.length_c   1.000
_cell.angle_alpha   90.00
_cell.angle_beta   90.00
_cell.angle_gamma   90.00
#
_symmetry.space_group_name_H-M   'P 1'
#
loop_
_entity.id
_entity.type
_entity.pdbx_description
1 polymer ?
#
loop_
_entity_poly.entity_id
_entity_poly.type
_entity_poly.pdbx_seq_one_letter_code
_entity_poly.pdbx_strand_id
1 'polypeptide(L)'
;MGNKFDSTLDCSPILKADLFSSLLDADREIVISRSGFIQLRNKGVLFRPGETARHFYLLLEGGIRVFKTDSNDKENEVARFAPGDIIGDFDFARGADYDACAQAEGDSVLIMFPAFGLTMEQFALDSSHTVSKILLSSIEMMTNRIKSTRKILMENMSWIQELHRKAYEDPGTGLWKQTFITDEISRILEEPTALIMLKPDRFKILVDSRGHDAGDEAMIHIALVLKNITRRLGRGWPLRFKSNETGILVNKCSAEEAESLAKTLYESIAALPPVPGHSDIPPFSFTGTVVWAVWPLDNRAWDALLQSSSSLLLDTWRVGGNRIVHNNAGASS
;
A
#
# COMPACT_ATOMS: atom_id res chain seq x y z
N MET A 1 -34.45 -1.81 31.80
CA MET A 1 -35.89 -1.54 31.54
C MET A 1 -36.20 -2.12 30.17
N GLY A 2 -37.15 -3.04 30.16
CA GLY A 2 -37.30 -4.12 29.24
C GLY A 2 -37.47 -3.78 27.73
N ASN A 3 -36.79 -4.56 26.92
CA ASN A 3 -37.10 -4.73 25.50
C ASN A 3 -38.55 -5.26 25.42
N LYS A 4 -39.47 -4.51 24.82
CA LYS A 4 -40.81 -5.03 24.53
C LYS A 4 -40.69 -6.01 23.36
N PHE A 5 -40.94 -7.27 23.62
CA PHE A 5 -41.24 -8.26 22.63
C PHE A 5 -42.71 -8.11 22.20
N ASP A 6 -42.94 -7.84 20.93
CA ASP A 6 -44.29 -7.85 20.34
C ASP A 6 -44.32 -8.91 19.24
N SER A 7 -45.03 -10.00 19.52
CA SER A 7 -45.20 -11.14 18.59
C SER A 7 -46.27 -10.91 17.54
N THR A 8 -46.91 -9.74 17.50
CA THR A 8 -48.00 -9.43 16.57
C THR A 8 -47.55 -8.66 15.34
N LEU A 9 -46.29 -8.23 15.28
CA LEU A 9 -45.76 -7.46 14.17
C LEU A 9 -45.29 -8.36 13.03
N ASP A 10 -45.46 -7.88 11.79
CA ASP A 10 -45.03 -8.58 10.58
C ASP A 10 -43.52 -8.62 10.40
N CYS A 11 -42.92 -9.78 10.58
CA CYS A 11 -41.49 -10.00 10.37
C CYS A 11 -41.07 -10.24 8.91
N SER A 12 -42.01 -10.14 7.95
CA SER A 12 -41.69 -10.36 6.53
C SER A 12 -40.60 -9.49 5.95
N PRO A 13 -40.31 -8.27 6.47
CA PRO A 13 -39.17 -7.48 6.00
C PRO A 13 -37.82 -8.16 6.11
N ILE A 14 -37.63 -9.15 7.01
CA ILE A 14 -36.38 -9.91 7.15
C ILE A 14 -35.99 -10.62 5.84
N LEU A 15 -36.97 -10.99 5.04
CA LEU A 15 -36.75 -11.67 3.76
C LEU A 15 -36.13 -10.77 2.67
N LYS A 16 -36.11 -9.46 2.87
CA LYS A 16 -35.46 -8.52 1.96
C LYS A 16 -33.92 -8.53 2.15
N ALA A 17 -33.47 -9.05 3.26
CA ALA A 17 -32.05 -9.15 3.52
C ALA A 17 -31.40 -10.24 2.64
N ASP A 18 -30.21 -9.97 2.13
CA ASP A 18 -29.47 -10.86 1.21
C ASP A 18 -29.34 -12.29 1.75
N LEU A 19 -29.22 -12.44 3.07
CA LEU A 19 -29.11 -13.72 3.75
C LEU A 19 -30.33 -14.63 3.50
N PHE A 20 -31.51 -14.06 3.34
CA PHE A 20 -32.78 -14.79 3.22
C PHE A 20 -33.42 -14.66 1.83
N SER A 21 -32.81 -13.89 0.93
CA SER A 21 -33.37 -13.58 -0.39
C SER A 21 -33.55 -14.81 -1.29
N SER A 22 -32.70 -15.83 -1.13
CA SER A 22 -32.70 -17.07 -1.90
C SER A 22 -33.67 -18.17 -1.36
N LEU A 23 -34.35 -17.91 -0.24
CA LEU A 23 -35.25 -18.90 0.36
C LEU A 23 -36.53 -19.09 -0.45
N LEU A 24 -37.03 -20.33 -0.51
CA LEU A 24 -38.32 -20.66 -1.07
C LEU A 24 -39.45 -20.29 -0.11
N ASP A 25 -40.70 -20.21 -0.60
CA ASP A 25 -41.85 -19.72 0.17
C ASP A 25 -42.07 -20.47 1.49
N ALA A 26 -41.95 -21.79 1.47
CA ALA A 26 -42.06 -22.61 2.69
C ALA A 26 -40.96 -22.29 3.73
N ASP A 27 -39.72 -22.06 3.28
CA ASP A 27 -38.61 -21.67 4.16
C ASP A 27 -38.79 -20.24 4.70
N ARG A 28 -39.37 -19.35 3.88
CA ARG A 28 -39.68 -17.97 4.27
C ARG A 28 -40.66 -17.91 5.42
N GLU A 29 -41.75 -18.68 5.35
CA GLU A 29 -42.74 -18.76 6.45
C GLU A 29 -42.09 -19.27 7.75
N ILE A 30 -41.22 -20.25 7.67
CA ILE A 30 -40.47 -20.75 8.82
C ILE A 30 -39.61 -19.64 9.45
N VAL A 31 -38.83 -18.90 8.66
CA VAL A 31 -37.99 -17.80 9.14
C VAL A 31 -38.85 -16.70 9.79
N ILE A 32 -39.96 -16.29 9.15
CA ILE A 32 -40.87 -15.29 9.70
C ILE A 32 -41.42 -15.73 11.07
N SER A 33 -41.94 -16.97 11.15
CA SER A 33 -42.54 -17.51 12.38
C SER A 33 -41.53 -17.68 13.54
N ARG A 34 -40.24 -17.74 13.24
CA ARG A 34 -39.14 -17.87 14.21
C ARG A 34 -38.37 -16.57 14.45
N SER A 35 -38.84 -15.46 13.91
CA SER A 35 -38.30 -14.13 14.11
C SER A 35 -39.07 -13.35 15.19
N GLY A 36 -38.45 -12.30 15.73
CA GLY A 36 -39.06 -11.40 16.70
C GLY A 36 -38.57 -9.97 16.52
N PHE A 37 -39.29 -9.02 17.14
CA PHE A 37 -38.93 -7.60 17.11
C PHE A 37 -38.15 -7.18 18.33
N ILE A 38 -37.21 -6.27 18.15
CA ILE A 38 -36.52 -5.54 19.21
C ILE A 38 -36.68 -4.05 18.95
N GLN A 39 -37.07 -3.31 19.97
CA GLN A 39 -37.09 -1.86 19.98
C GLN A 39 -36.05 -1.35 20.95
N LEU A 40 -35.14 -0.52 20.48
CA LEU A 40 -34.12 0.14 21.28
C LEU A 40 -34.36 1.64 21.26
N ARG A 41 -34.34 2.26 22.43
CA ARG A 41 -34.29 3.72 22.55
C ARG A 41 -32.85 4.20 22.24
N ASN A 42 -32.73 5.50 21.98
CA ASN A 42 -31.44 6.13 21.83
C ASN A 42 -30.45 5.70 22.91
N LYS A 43 -29.23 5.28 22.55
CA LYS A 43 -28.20 4.69 23.43
C LYS A 43 -28.57 3.33 24.04
N GLY A 44 -29.68 2.71 23.62
CA GLY A 44 -29.99 1.33 23.99
C GLY A 44 -28.92 0.38 23.46
N VAL A 45 -28.49 -0.60 24.26
CA VAL A 45 -27.45 -1.58 23.89
C VAL A 45 -28.11 -2.79 23.26
N LEU A 46 -27.64 -3.19 22.08
CA LEU A 46 -28.07 -4.39 21.37
C LEU A 46 -27.33 -5.63 21.87
N PHE A 47 -26.00 -5.55 21.97
CA PHE A 47 -25.13 -6.56 22.60
C PHE A 47 -23.84 -5.92 23.14
N ARG A 48 -23.16 -6.63 24.06
CA ARG A 48 -21.92 -6.21 24.69
C ARG A 48 -20.77 -7.19 24.39
N PRO A 49 -19.51 -6.74 24.54
CA PRO A 49 -18.37 -7.65 24.52
C PRO A 49 -18.52 -8.77 25.55
N GLY A 50 -18.22 -10.00 25.16
CA GLY A 50 -18.36 -11.19 26.00
C GLY A 50 -19.77 -11.82 26.02
N GLU A 51 -20.77 -11.23 25.38
CA GLU A 51 -22.05 -11.89 25.15
C GLU A 51 -21.95 -12.82 23.94
N THR A 52 -22.50 -14.04 24.06
CA THR A 52 -22.43 -15.03 22.97
C THR A 52 -23.30 -14.61 21.79
N ALA A 53 -22.72 -14.60 20.60
CA ALA A 53 -23.40 -14.28 19.35
C ALA A 53 -24.35 -15.43 18.96
N ARG A 54 -25.66 -15.21 19.16
CA ARG A 54 -26.70 -16.23 18.92
C ARG A 54 -27.75 -15.82 17.91
N HIS A 55 -27.77 -14.56 17.53
CA HIS A 55 -28.84 -13.94 16.75
C HIS A 55 -28.30 -13.09 15.61
N PHE A 56 -29.05 -13.02 14.52
CA PHE A 56 -28.94 -11.97 13.53
C PHE A 56 -30.00 -10.90 13.78
N TYR A 57 -29.65 -9.69 13.42
CA TYR A 57 -30.55 -8.56 13.52
C TYR A 57 -30.62 -7.85 12.17
N LEU A 58 -31.83 -7.67 11.63
CA LEU A 58 -32.06 -6.78 10.50
C LEU A 58 -32.52 -5.43 11.06
N LEU A 59 -31.79 -4.37 10.76
CA LEU A 59 -32.20 -3.01 11.13
C LEU A 59 -33.29 -2.53 10.19
N LEU A 60 -34.46 -2.17 10.74
CA LEU A 60 -35.59 -1.63 9.98
C LEU A 60 -35.62 -0.11 10.02
N GLU A 61 -35.41 0.47 11.18
CA GLU A 61 -35.47 1.92 11.44
C GLU A 61 -34.37 2.32 12.43
N GLY A 62 -33.89 3.56 12.30
CA GLY A 62 -32.84 4.10 13.17
C GLY A 62 -31.44 3.82 12.70
N GLY A 63 -30.51 3.69 13.63
CA GLY A 63 -29.08 3.42 13.36
C GLY A 63 -28.45 2.62 14.48
N ILE A 64 -27.47 1.78 14.16
CA ILE A 64 -26.68 1.04 15.15
C ILE A 64 -25.20 1.34 14.92
N ARG A 65 -24.52 1.79 15.96
CA ARG A 65 -23.07 2.00 16.01
C ARG A 65 -22.41 0.84 16.74
N VAL A 66 -21.36 0.28 16.17
CA VAL A 66 -20.51 -0.75 16.79
C VAL A 66 -19.16 -0.17 17.09
N PHE A 67 -18.70 -0.33 18.32
CA PHE A 67 -17.42 0.23 18.78
C PHE A 67 -16.72 -0.71 19.76
N LYS A 68 -15.39 -0.58 19.81
CA LYS A 68 -14.53 -1.21 20.82
C LYS A 68 -13.98 -0.13 21.76
N THR A 69 -13.93 -0.44 23.03
CA THR A 69 -13.29 0.43 24.03
C THR A 69 -11.86 -0.04 24.25
N ASP A 70 -10.90 0.87 24.13
CA ASP A 70 -9.51 0.58 24.41
C ASP A 70 -9.18 0.61 25.92
N SER A 71 -7.93 0.33 26.28
CA SER A 71 -7.46 0.34 27.66
C SER A 71 -7.52 1.71 28.35
N ASN A 72 -7.79 2.79 27.61
CA ASN A 72 -7.89 4.16 28.09
C ASN A 72 -9.34 4.67 28.07
N ASP A 73 -10.34 3.77 28.03
CA ASP A 73 -11.77 4.06 27.94
C ASP A 73 -12.18 4.88 26.69
N LYS A 74 -11.33 4.90 25.65
CA LYS A 74 -11.66 5.57 24.40
C LYS A 74 -12.41 4.62 23.47
N GLU A 75 -13.56 5.07 23.01
CA GLU A 75 -14.36 4.35 22.01
C GLU A 75 -13.77 4.51 20.62
N ASN A 76 -13.47 3.39 19.97
CA ASN A 76 -13.03 3.31 18.58
C ASN A 76 -14.17 2.69 17.77
N GLU A 77 -14.78 3.46 16.88
CA GLU A 77 -15.86 2.99 16.01
C GLU A 77 -15.33 1.94 15.04
N VAL A 78 -16.00 0.78 14.99
CA VAL A 78 -15.67 -0.35 14.12
C VAL A 78 -16.61 -0.40 12.92
N ALA A 79 -17.90 -0.13 13.13
CA ALA A 79 -18.91 -0.16 12.08
C ALA A 79 -20.13 0.69 12.45
N ARG A 80 -20.86 1.11 11.41
CA ARG A 80 -22.15 1.78 11.53
C ARG A 80 -23.13 1.14 10.57
N PHE A 81 -24.32 0.85 11.05
CA PHE A 81 -25.37 0.17 10.31
C PHE A 81 -26.58 1.07 10.11
N ALA A 82 -27.17 0.98 8.90
CA ALA A 82 -28.33 1.72 8.47
C ALA A 82 -29.52 0.77 8.19
N PRO A 83 -30.75 1.28 8.03
CA PRO A 83 -31.89 0.46 7.69
C PRO A 83 -31.66 -0.40 6.43
N GLY A 84 -31.96 -1.69 6.56
CA GLY A 84 -31.68 -2.73 5.56
C GLY A 84 -30.43 -3.57 5.84
N ASP A 85 -29.55 -3.13 6.72
CA ASP A 85 -28.33 -3.88 7.06
C ASP A 85 -28.61 -5.03 8.02
N ILE A 86 -27.82 -6.11 7.86
CA ILE A 86 -27.81 -7.23 8.82
C ILE A 86 -26.62 -7.05 9.78
N ILE A 87 -26.92 -7.20 11.06
CA ILE A 87 -25.96 -7.14 12.16
C ILE A 87 -25.92 -8.51 12.81
N GLY A 88 -24.71 -9.05 13.05
CA GLY A 88 -24.51 -10.34 13.72
C GLY A 88 -23.21 -10.98 13.30
N ASP A 89 -22.84 -12.01 14.04
CA ASP A 89 -21.69 -12.85 13.72
C ASP A 89 -22.17 -14.12 13.02
N PHE A 90 -21.45 -14.54 11.97
CA PHE A 90 -21.77 -15.73 11.22
C PHE A 90 -21.10 -17.00 11.75
N ASP A 91 -20.36 -16.92 12.86
CA ASP A 91 -19.71 -18.08 13.49
C ASP A 91 -20.63 -18.83 14.48
N PHE A 92 -21.80 -19.20 13.99
CA PHE A 92 -22.79 -19.96 14.79
C PHE A 92 -22.28 -21.29 15.32
N ALA A 93 -21.34 -21.92 14.60
CA ALA A 93 -20.89 -23.28 14.90
C ALA A 93 -19.98 -23.31 16.14
N ARG A 94 -19.39 -22.19 16.52
CA ARG A 94 -18.42 -22.07 17.61
C ARG A 94 -18.95 -21.34 18.83
N GLY A 95 -20.13 -20.69 18.73
CA GLY A 95 -20.66 -19.87 19.82
C GLY A 95 -19.69 -18.75 20.20
N ALA A 96 -19.14 -18.07 19.19
CA ALA A 96 -18.21 -16.94 19.40
C ALA A 96 -18.88 -15.85 20.23
N ASP A 97 -18.13 -15.21 21.10
CA ASP A 97 -18.60 -14.06 21.84
C ASP A 97 -18.35 -12.78 21.06
N TYR A 98 -19.26 -11.81 21.18
CA TYR A 98 -19.03 -10.48 20.61
C TYR A 98 -17.77 -9.84 21.20
N ASP A 99 -16.94 -9.27 20.37
CA ASP A 99 -15.73 -8.56 20.77
C ASP A 99 -15.88 -7.02 20.78
N ALA A 100 -17.12 -6.55 20.53
CA ALA A 100 -17.47 -5.14 20.42
C ALA A 100 -18.84 -4.86 21.07
N CYS A 101 -19.11 -3.60 21.36
CA CYS A 101 -20.43 -3.13 21.83
C CYS A 101 -21.23 -2.58 20.64
N ALA A 102 -22.51 -2.99 20.53
CA ALA A 102 -23.46 -2.42 19.60
C ALA A 102 -24.49 -1.58 20.33
N GLN A 103 -24.68 -0.33 19.91
CA GLN A 103 -25.54 0.67 20.55
C GLN A 103 -26.37 1.42 19.53
N ALA A 104 -27.64 1.69 19.87
CA ALA A 104 -28.57 2.45 19.05
C ALA A 104 -28.19 3.94 18.98
N GLU A 105 -28.17 4.48 17.77
CA GLU A 105 -28.11 5.91 17.46
C GLU A 105 -29.51 6.39 17.11
N GLY A 106 -30.23 6.94 18.07
CA GLY A 106 -31.64 7.22 17.98
C GLY A 106 -32.53 6.02 18.33
N ASP A 107 -33.83 6.20 18.30
CA ASP A 107 -34.76 5.11 18.48
C ASP A 107 -34.69 4.17 17.28
N SER A 108 -34.49 2.89 17.53
CA SER A 108 -34.20 1.90 16.49
C SER A 108 -35.11 0.68 16.62
N VAL A 109 -35.54 0.16 15.47
CA VAL A 109 -36.37 -1.05 15.34
C VAL A 109 -35.61 -2.10 14.55
N LEU A 110 -35.50 -3.30 15.14
CA LEU A 110 -34.80 -4.42 14.52
C LEU A 110 -35.68 -5.68 14.52
N ILE A 111 -35.50 -6.52 13.52
CA ILE A 111 -35.96 -7.91 13.54
C ILE A 111 -34.80 -8.79 13.99
N MET A 112 -35.06 -9.64 14.96
CA MET A 112 -34.09 -10.62 15.48
C MET A 112 -34.44 -12.01 14.98
N PHE A 113 -33.45 -12.76 14.51
CA PHE A 113 -33.58 -14.16 14.10
C PHE A 113 -32.38 -15.00 14.61
N PRO A 114 -32.62 -16.17 15.24
CA PRO A 114 -33.91 -16.64 15.74
C PRO A 114 -34.48 -15.71 16.83
N ALA A 115 -35.79 -15.79 17.10
CA ALA A 115 -36.44 -15.03 18.17
C ALA A 115 -35.88 -15.40 19.54
N PHE A 116 -36.09 -14.51 20.52
CA PHE A 116 -35.63 -14.71 21.89
C PHE A 116 -36.16 -16.03 22.47
N GLY A 117 -35.23 -16.78 23.14
CA GLY A 117 -35.55 -18.09 23.69
C GLY A 117 -35.40 -19.26 22.72
N LEU A 118 -35.10 -18.97 21.45
CA LEU A 118 -34.75 -19.98 20.43
C LEU A 118 -33.24 -19.91 20.14
N THR A 119 -32.63 -21.06 19.89
CA THR A 119 -31.22 -21.14 19.43
C THR A 119 -31.13 -21.61 18.00
N MET A 120 -30.04 -21.27 17.30
CA MET A 120 -29.77 -21.79 15.97
C MET A 120 -29.66 -23.30 15.95
N GLU A 121 -29.16 -23.92 17.00
CA GLU A 121 -29.09 -25.38 17.15
C GLU A 121 -30.46 -26.01 17.20
N GLN A 122 -31.38 -25.46 18.00
CA GLN A 122 -32.78 -25.92 18.02
C GLN A 122 -33.45 -25.75 16.66
N PHE A 123 -33.24 -24.58 16.03
CA PHE A 123 -33.73 -24.32 14.70
C PHE A 123 -33.16 -25.28 13.65
N ALA A 124 -31.88 -25.65 13.75
CA ALA A 124 -31.23 -26.63 12.87
C ALA A 124 -31.81 -28.04 13.01
N LEU A 125 -32.18 -28.44 14.24
CA LEU A 125 -32.84 -29.72 14.48
C LEU A 125 -34.26 -29.74 13.90
N ASP A 126 -35.01 -28.65 14.03
CA ASP A 126 -36.40 -28.57 13.57
C ASP A 126 -36.52 -28.35 12.04
N SER A 127 -35.55 -27.66 11.43
CA SER A 127 -35.63 -27.16 10.06
C SER A 127 -34.26 -27.19 9.35
N SER A 128 -33.62 -28.37 9.34
CA SER A 128 -32.23 -28.55 8.83
C SER A 128 -32.06 -28.10 7.37
N HIS A 129 -33.08 -28.29 6.55
CA HIS A 129 -33.04 -27.86 5.13
C HIS A 129 -32.97 -26.32 5.01
N THR A 130 -33.83 -25.62 5.76
CA THR A 130 -33.84 -24.15 5.78
C THR A 130 -32.52 -23.60 6.31
N VAL A 131 -31.97 -24.19 7.38
CA VAL A 131 -30.67 -23.79 7.93
C VAL A 131 -29.55 -24.00 6.91
N SER A 132 -29.54 -25.14 6.19
CA SER A 132 -28.55 -25.38 5.14
C SER A 132 -28.57 -24.31 4.05
N LYS A 133 -29.74 -23.85 3.64
CA LYS A 133 -29.86 -22.75 2.66
C LYS A 133 -29.35 -21.41 3.22
N ILE A 134 -29.70 -21.08 4.47
CA ILE A 134 -29.20 -19.88 5.15
C ILE A 134 -27.67 -19.90 5.21
N LEU A 135 -27.08 -21.04 5.57
CA LEU A 135 -25.61 -21.20 5.62
C LEU A 135 -24.97 -21.04 4.24
N LEU A 136 -25.55 -21.61 3.19
CA LEU A 136 -25.06 -21.43 1.82
C LEU A 136 -25.13 -19.95 1.39
N SER A 137 -26.23 -19.26 1.66
CA SER A 137 -26.36 -17.82 1.39
C SER A 137 -25.38 -17.00 2.19
N SER A 138 -25.10 -17.35 3.44
CA SER A 138 -24.10 -16.65 4.27
C SER A 138 -22.68 -16.82 3.70
N ILE A 139 -22.32 -18.01 3.23
CA ILE A 139 -21.04 -18.28 2.57
C ILE A 139 -20.92 -17.44 1.27
N GLU A 140 -21.95 -17.37 0.48
CA GLU A 140 -21.97 -16.57 -0.74
C GLU A 140 -21.81 -15.07 -0.43
N MET A 141 -22.55 -14.56 0.56
CA MET A 141 -22.46 -13.17 1.01
C MET A 141 -21.06 -12.83 1.52
N MET A 142 -20.44 -13.70 2.36
CA MET A 142 -19.08 -13.53 2.84
C MET A 142 -18.08 -13.53 1.68
N THR A 143 -18.22 -14.46 0.74
CA THR A 143 -17.37 -14.54 -0.45
C THR A 143 -17.44 -13.25 -1.28
N ASN A 144 -18.63 -12.71 -1.46
CA ASN A 144 -18.83 -11.46 -2.20
C ASN A 144 -18.25 -10.25 -1.46
N ARG A 145 -18.37 -10.19 -0.13
CA ARG A 145 -17.70 -9.16 0.70
C ARG A 145 -16.18 -9.24 0.58
N ILE A 146 -15.60 -10.44 0.67
CA ILE A 146 -14.15 -10.64 0.51
C ILE A 146 -13.70 -10.18 -0.88
N LYS A 147 -14.42 -10.55 -1.94
CA LYS A 147 -14.12 -10.12 -3.32
C LYS A 147 -14.17 -8.61 -3.48
N SER A 148 -15.22 -7.97 -2.94
CA SER A 148 -15.38 -6.51 -2.98
C SER A 148 -14.29 -5.78 -2.23
N THR A 149 -13.98 -6.22 -1.00
CA THR A 149 -12.88 -5.66 -0.20
C THR A 149 -11.53 -5.83 -0.89
N ARG A 150 -11.26 -7.01 -1.47
CA ARG A 150 -10.05 -7.25 -2.25
C ARG A 150 -9.94 -6.31 -3.45
N LYS A 151 -11.06 -6.07 -4.17
CA LYS A 151 -11.09 -5.14 -5.30
C LYS A 151 -10.71 -3.72 -4.85
N ILE A 152 -11.34 -3.21 -3.78
CA ILE A 152 -11.06 -1.89 -3.22
C ILE A 152 -9.59 -1.78 -2.78
N LEU A 153 -9.05 -2.81 -2.11
CA LEU A 153 -7.64 -2.84 -1.71
C LEU A 153 -6.71 -2.80 -2.93
N MET A 154 -6.99 -3.57 -3.97
CA MET A 154 -6.19 -3.58 -5.19
C MET A 154 -6.22 -2.23 -5.93
N GLU A 155 -7.39 -1.60 -6.02
CA GLU A 155 -7.54 -0.26 -6.61
C GLU A 155 -6.75 0.79 -5.81
N ASN A 156 -6.83 0.75 -4.47
CA ASN A 156 -6.07 1.64 -3.60
C ASN A 156 -4.56 1.38 -3.68
N MET A 157 -4.12 0.11 -3.77
CA MET A 157 -2.70 -0.22 -3.95
C MET A 157 -2.16 0.35 -5.26
N SER A 158 -2.88 0.23 -6.36
CA SER A 158 -2.47 0.81 -7.65
C SER A 158 -2.35 2.33 -7.58
N TRP A 159 -3.28 3.00 -6.91
CA TRP A 159 -3.24 4.45 -6.72
C TRP A 159 -2.07 4.89 -5.82
N ILE A 160 -1.82 4.17 -4.72
CA ILE A 160 -0.66 4.43 -3.84
C ILE A 160 0.65 4.23 -4.58
N GLN A 161 0.78 3.17 -5.40
CA GLN A 161 1.95 2.93 -6.24
C GLN A 161 2.16 4.06 -7.25
N GLU A 162 1.10 4.54 -7.87
CA GLU A 162 1.19 5.67 -8.82
C GLU A 162 1.57 6.98 -8.11
N LEU A 163 1.05 7.25 -6.91
CA LEU A 163 1.48 8.39 -6.10
C LEU A 163 2.95 8.28 -5.72
N HIS A 164 3.39 7.11 -5.27
CA HIS A 164 4.78 6.85 -4.94
C HIS A 164 5.70 7.05 -6.16
N ARG A 165 5.30 6.52 -7.32
CA ARG A 165 6.00 6.72 -8.57
C ARG A 165 6.12 8.21 -8.94
N LYS A 166 5.02 8.96 -8.87
CA LYS A 166 5.01 10.42 -9.15
C LYS A 166 5.87 11.20 -8.18
N ALA A 167 5.85 10.84 -6.90
CA ALA A 167 6.64 11.51 -5.87
C ALA A 167 8.16 11.28 -6.08
N TYR A 168 8.56 10.06 -6.35
CA TYR A 168 9.95 9.63 -6.25
C TYR A 168 10.64 9.31 -7.57
N GLU A 169 9.91 9.07 -8.66
CA GLU A 169 10.53 8.81 -9.96
C GLU A 169 10.56 10.04 -10.85
N ASP A 170 11.66 10.21 -11.58
CA ASP A 170 11.79 11.22 -12.60
C ASP A 170 10.99 10.82 -13.85
N PRO A 171 10.05 11.67 -14.33
CA PRO A 171 9.14 11.27 -15.39
C PRO A 171 9.82 11.04 -16.75
N GLY A 172 10.95 11.73 -17.01
CA GLY A 172 11.68 11.61 -18.26
C GLY A 172 12.54 10.36 -18.33
N THR A 173 13.20 10.00 -17.23
CA THR A 173 14.18 8.91 -17.19
C THR A 173 13.71 7.69 -16.42
N GLY A 174 12.71 7.85 -15.52
CA GLY A 174 12.27 6.81 -14.58
C GLY A 174 13.36 6.39 -13.60
N LEU A 175 14.31 7.27 -13.30
CA LEU A 175 15.28 7.13 -12.22
C LEU A 175 14.65 7.64 -10.92
N TRP A 176 15.11 7.12 -9.78
CA TRP A 176 14.70 7.63 -8.48
C TRP A 176 15.26 9.02 -8.25
N LYS A 177 14.41 9.96 -7.83
CA LYS A 177 14.82 11.33 -7.51
C LYS A 177 15.61 11.40 -6.20
N GLN A 178 16.36 12.48 -6.01
CA GLN A 178 17.06 12.75 -4.75
C GLN A 178 16.10 12.76 -3.54
N THR A 179 14.85 13.19 -3.71
CA THR A 179 13.83 13.16 -2.66
C THR A 179 13.60 11.77 -2.09
N PHE A 180 13.65 10.72 -2.93
CA PHE A 180 13.57 9.34 -2.46
C PHE A 180 14.68 9.01 -1.45
N ILE A 181 15.93 9.42 -1.72
CA ILE A 181 17.02 9.19 -0.78
C ILE A 181 16.77 9.98 0.51
N THR A 182 16.38 11.25 0.41
CA THR A 182 16.16 12.10 1.58
C THR A 182 15.09 11.54 2.51
N ASP A 183 14.00 11.03 1.95
CA ASP A 183 12.84 10.59 2.71
C ASP A 183 12.95 9.14 3.20
N GLU A 184 13.56 8.25 2.40
CA GLU A 184 13.58 6.81 2.67
C GLU A 184 14.93 6.27 3.12
N ILE A 185 16.01 7.09 3.12
CA ILE A 185 17.39 6.59 3.35
C ILE A 185 17.53 5.86 4.67
N SER A 186 16.92 6.34 5.74
CA SER A 186 17.00 5.71 7.07
C SER A 186 16.39 4.30 7.13
N ARG A 187 15.50 3.99 6.18
CA ARG A 187 14.82 2.69 6.07
C ARG A 187 15.50 1.73 5.12
N ILE A 188 16.18 2.28 4.09
CA ILE A 188 16.75 1.47 3.01
C ILE A 188 18.26 1.23 3.15
N LEU A 189 18.95 1.99 3.99
CA LEU A 189 20.41 1.93 4.14
C LEU A 189 20.83 0.66 4.91
N GLU A 190 21.65 -0.19 4.28
CA GLU A 190 22.21 -1.41 4.88
C GLU A 190 23.72 -1.46 4.68
N GLU A 191 24.47 -1.63 5.76
CA GLU A 191 25.94 -1.66 5.74
C GLU A 191 26.53 -2.91 5.07
N PRO A 192 27.59 -2.76 4.27
CA PRO A 192 28.13 -1.52 3.71
C PRO A 192 27.30 -1.08 2.48
N THR A 193 27.14 0.23 2.25
CA THR A 193 26.41 0.76 1.09
C THR A 193 27.34 1.59 0.20
N ALA A 194 27.41 1.25 -1.08
CA ALA A 194 28.12 2.02 -2.08
C ALA A 194 27.24 3.13 -2.68
N LEU A 195 27.78 4.33 -2.76
CA LEU A 195 27.25 5.46 -3.53
C LEU A 195 28.18 5.68 -4.73
N ILE A 196 27.65 5.55 -5.95
CA ILE A 196 28.40 5.81 -7.17
C ILE A 196 27.66 6.89 -7.94
N MET A 197 28.31 8.04 -8.10
CA MET A 197 27.75 9.22 -8.76
C MET A 197 28.39 9.42 -10.13
N LEU A 198 27.61 9.85 -11.11
CA LEU A 198 28.00 10.11 -12.47
C LEU A 198 27.54 11.49 -12.90
N LYS A 199 28.44 12.24 -13.54
CA LYS A 199 28.10 13.44 -14.29
C LYS A 199 28.65 13.30 -15.71
N PRO A 200 27.77 13.37 -16.76
CA PRO A 200 28.24 13.35 -18.14
C PRO A 200 29.05 14.62 -18.46
N ASP A 201 30.18 14.42 -19.14
CA ASP A 201 31.04 15.52 -19.53
C ASP A 201 30.50 16.22 -20.77
N ARG A 202 30.83 17.50 -20.92
CA ARG A 202 30.46 18.32 -22.09
C ARG A 202 28.97 18.30 -22.45
N PHE A 203 28.09 17.93 -21.52
CA PHE A 203 26.65 17.81 -21.76
C PHE A 203 26.02 19.12 -22.25
N LYS A 204 26.53 20.27 -21.78
CA LYS A 204 26.10 21.57 -22.25
C LYS A 204 26.39 21.76 -23.75
N ILE A 205 27.55 21.28 -24.23
CA ILE A 205 27.90 21.37 -25.67
C ILE A 205 26.91 20.56 -26.51
N LEU A 206 26.48 19.39 -26.02
CA LEU A 206 25.46 18.59 -26.69
C LEU A 206 24.13 19.36 -26.81
N VAL A 207 23.65 19.95 -25.70
CA VAL A 207 22.39 20.70 -25.68
C VAL A 207 22.48 21.98 -26.52
N ASP A 208 23.56 22.75 -26.39
CA ASP A 208 23.75 24.00 -27.13
C ASP A 208 23.87 23.77 -28.66
N SER A 209 24.45 22.63 -29.09
CA SER A 209 24.64 22.31 -30.49
C SER A 209 23.49 21.55 -31.15
N ARG A 210 22.64 20.85 -30.37
CA ARG A 210 21.63 19.92 -30.91
C ARG A 210 20.25 20.06 -30.29
N GLY A 211 20.09 21.00 -29.37
CA GLY A 211 18.83 21.28 -28.70
C GLY A 211 18.57 20.38 -27.47
N HIS A 212 17.49 20.71 -26.77
CA HIS A 212 17.10 20.04 -25.53
C HIS A 212 16.70 18.59 -25.74
N ASP A 213 16.05 18.28 -26.87
CA ASP A 213 15.62 16.90 -27.20
C ASP A 213 16.80 15.92 -27.24
N ALA A 214 17.94 16.34 -27.81
CA ALA A 214 19.16 15.52 -27.82
C ALA A 214 19.73 15.32 -26.40
N GLY A 215 19.60 16.31 -25.54
CA GLY A 215 19.95 16.21 -24.12
C GLY A 215 19.05 15.24 -23.37
N ASP A 216 17.75 15.29 -23.60
CA ASP A 216 16.78 14.38 -22.98
C ASP A 216 17.00 12.92 -23.45
N GLU A 217 17.24 12.71 -24.74
CA GLU A 217 17.57 11.38 -25.28
C GLU A 217 18.88 10.83 -24.68
N ALA A 218 19.90 11.67 -24.54
CA ALA A 218 21.14 11.31 -23.87
C ALA A 218 20.90 10.89 -22.40
N MET A 219 20.06 11.61 -21.68
CA MET A 219 19.70 11.26 -20.30
C MET A 219 18.93 9.94 -20.22
N ILE A 220 18.08 9.62 -21.20
CA ILE A 220 17.40 8.33 -21.29
C ILE A 220 18.41 7.20 -21.49
N HIS A 221 19.40 7.37 -22.38
CA HIS A 221 20.44 6.36 -22.60
C HIS A 221 21.29 6.13 -21.33
N ILE A 222 21.68 7.19 -20.63
CA ILE A 222 22.40 7.10 -19.35
C ILE A 222 21.54 6.37 -18.31
N ALA A 223 20.25 6.70 -18.23
CA ALA A 223 19.33 6.03 -17.32
C ALA A 223 19.18 4.53 -17.61
N LEU A 224 19.17 4.14 -18.89
CA LEU A 224 19.13 2.73 -19.28
C LEU A 224 20.40 1.98 -18.84
N VAL A 225 21.58 2.60 -18.91
CA VAL A 225 22.83 2.02 -18.38
C VAL A 225 22.69 1.77 -16.88
N LEU A 226 22.30 2.77 -16.10
CA LEU A 226 22.13 2.66 -14.65
C LEU A 226 21.12 1.58 -14.28
N LYS A 227 19.95 1.55 -14.92
CA LYS A 227 18.91 0.55 -14.74
C LYS A 227 19.39 -0.87 -15.08
N ASN A 228 20.19 -1.02 -16.13
CA ASN A 228 20.73 -2.31 -16.52
C ASN A 228 21.76 -2.83 -15.51
N ILE A 229 22.60 -1.96 -14.96
CA ILE A 229 23.57 -2.32 -13.91
C ILE A 229 22.81 -2.81 -12.67
N THR A 230 21.88 -2.02 -12.14
CA THR A 230 21.10 -2.38 -10.94
C THR A 230 20.24 -3.63 -11.16
N ARG A 231 19.66 -3.82 -12.34
CA ARG A 231 18.90 -5.02 -12.70
C ARG A 231 19.77 -6.28 -12.71
N ARG A 232 20.99 -6.22 -13.28
CA ARG A 232 21.93 -7.34 -13.30
C ARG A 232 22.40 -7.72 -11.89
N LEU A 233 22.58 -6.72 -11.03
CA LEU A 233 22.92 -6.95 -9.61
C LEU A 233 21.74 -7.54 -8.81
N GLY A 234 20.49 -7.39 -9.30
CA GLY A 234 19.29 -7.75 -8.55
C GLY A 234 19.04 -6.90 -7.30
N ARG A 235 19.80 -5.80 -7.14
CA ARG A 235 19.73 -4.89 -5.98
C ARG A 235 20.20 -3.48 -6.35
N GLY A 236 19.86 -2.49 -5.52
CA GLY A 236 20.27 -1.09 -5.68
C GLY A 236 19.24 -0.23 -6.41
N TRP A 237 19.46 1.06 -6.33
CA TRP A 237 18.56 2.09 -6.86
C TRP A 237 19.32 2.97 -7.87
N PRO A 238 18.85 3.04 -9.14
CA PRO A 238 19.37 3.99 -10.10
C PRO A 238 18.77 5.38 -9.83
N LEU A 239 19.62 6.40 -9.64
CA LEU A 239 19.28 7.68 -9.08
C LEU A 239 19.48 8.83 -10.07
N ARG A 240 18.64 9.86 -9.96
CA ARG A 240 18.84 11.18 -10.54
C ARG A 240 18.89 12.21 -9.41
N PHE A 241 20.02 12.90 -9.26
CA PHE A 241 20.22 13.93 -8.22
C PHE A 241 19.72 15.29 -8.71
N LYS A 242 20.59 16.06 -9.33
CA LYS A 242 20.27 17.40 -9.84
C LYS A 242 20.62 17.49 -11.32
N SER A 243 19.77 18.14 -12.12
CA SER A 243 20.04 18.36 -13.52
C SER A 243 20.44 17.07 -14.27
N ASN A 244 21.71 16.95 -14.68
CA ASN A 244 22.28 15.78 -15.35
C ASN A 244 23.19 14.92 -14.43
N GLU A 245 23.13 15.11 -13.13
CA GLU A 245 23.82 14.28 -12.15
C GLU A 245 22.99 13.04 -11.86
N THR A 246 23.58 11.88 -12.04
CA THR A 246 22.93 10.58 -11.85
C THR A 246 23.84 9.65 -11.03
N GLY A 247 23.36 8.44 -10.75
CA GLY A 247 24.20 7.46 -10.05
C GLY A 247 23.44 6.21 -9.64
N ILE A 248 24.07 5.40 -8.84
CA ILE A 248 23.48 4.20 -8.22
C ILE A 248 23.80 4.15 -6.73
N LEU A 249 22.86 3.68 -5.96
CA LEU A 249 23.01 3.30 -4.56
C LEU A 249 22.91 1.79 -4.47
N VAL A 250 23.88 1.12 -3.83
CA VAL A 250 23.90 -0.34 -3.74
C VAL A 250 24.25 -0.77 -2.31
N ASN A 251 23.30 -1.42 -1.64
CA ASN A 251 23.46 -1.98 -0.31
C ASN A 251 24.30 -3.27 -0.34
N LYS A 252 24.92 -3.60 0.79
CA LYS A 252 25.74 -4.79 0.99
C LYS A 252 26.86 -4.90 -0.06
N CYS A 253 27.47 -3.75 -0.36
CA CYS A 253 28.46 -3.60 -1.42
C CYS A 253 29.82 -3.26 -0.82
N SER A 254 30.81 -4.15 -0.99
CA SER A 254 32.17 -3.90 -0.51
C SER A 254 32.88 -2.80 -1.30
N ALA A 255 34.02 -2.32 -0.82
CA ALA A 255 34.81 -1.30 -1.51
C ALA A 255 35.33 -1.81 -2.87
N GLU A 256 35.76 -3.06 -2.95
CA GLU A 256 36.23 -3.68 -4.19
C GLU A 256 35.08 -3.81 -5.21
N GLU A 257 33.90 -4.19 -4.74
CA GLU A 257 32.70 -4.26 -5.60
C GLU A 257 32.28 -2.86 -6.07
N ALA A 258 32.30 -1.86 -5.18
CA ALA A 258 31.98 -0.47 -5.51
C ALA A 258 32.96 0.11 -6.56
N GLU A 259 34.26 -0.15 -6.44
CA GLU A 259 35.24 0.24 -7.43
C GLU A 259 34.98 -0.43 -8.79
N SER A 260 34.70 -1.73 -8.79
CA SER A 260 34.38 -2.49 -9.99
C SER A 260 33.11 -1.95 -10.68
N LEU A 261 32.06 -1.62 -9.90
CA LEU A 261 30.86 -1.01 -10.42
C LEU A 261 31.09 0.40 -10.98
N ALA A 262 31.91 1.20 -10.33
CA ALA A 262 32.29 2.52 -10.82
C ALA A 262 33.03 2.43 -12.17
N LYS A 263 33.94 1.46 -12.34
CA LYS A 263 34.61 1.16 -13.61
C LYS A 263 33.59 0.71 -14.68
N THR A 264 32.71 -0.23 -14.32
CA THR A 264 31.66 -0.72 -15.22
C THR A 264 30.75 0.41 -15.70
N LEU A 265 30.35 1.31 -14.79
CA LEU A 265 29.54 2.47 -15.16
C LEU A 265 30.29 3.41 -16.10
N TYR A 266 31.55 3.75 -15.78
CA TYR A 266 32.39 4.63 -16.57
C TYR A 266 32.59 4.07 -18.01
N GLU A 267 32.94 2.80 -18.14
CA GLU A 267 33.12 2.13 -19.43
C GLU A 267 31.81 2.03 -20.23
N SER A 268 30.69 1.75 -19.55
CA SER A 268 29.37 1.67 -20.18
C SER A 268 28.94 3.03 -20.76
N ILE A 269 29.27 4.14 -20.10
CA ILE A 269 28.98 5.49 -20.61
C ILE A 269 29.85 5.77 -21.83
N ALA A 270 31.14 5.44 -21.79
CA ALA A 270 32.05 5.62 -22.94
C ALA A 270 31.69 4.76 -24.14
N ALA A 271 31.03 3.62 -23.91
CA ALA A 271 30.57 2.69 -24.95
C ALA A 271 29.19 3.07 -25.54
N LEU A 272 28.52 4.12 -25.06
CA LEU A 272 27.26 4.58 -25.64
C LEU A 272 27.47 4.99 -27.11
N PRO A 273 26.51 4.67 -27.99
CA PRO A 273 26.57 5.11 -29.38
C PRO A 273 26.73 6.63 -29.46
N PRO A 274 27.63 7.15 -30.29
CA PRO A 274 27.76 8.58 -30.46
C PRO A 274 26.48 9.17 -31.04
N VAL A 275 26.08 10.34 -30.58
CA VAL A 275 24.98 11.07 -31.20
C VAL A 275 25.45 11.58 -32.58
N PRO A 276 24.76 11.25 -33.69
CA PRO A 276 25.20 11.58 -35.05
C PRO A 276 25.41 13.11 -35.24
N GLY A 277 26.43 13.48 -36.01
CA GLY A 277 26.64 14.85 -36.41
C GLY A 277 25.74 15.25 -37.60
N HIS A 278 25.62 16.54 -37.85
CA HIS A 278 24.97 17.11 -39.03
C HIS A 278 25.92 18.11 -39.68
N SER A 279 26.11 18.04 -41.01
CA SER A 279 26.90 18.97 -41.80
C SER A 279 28.24 19.40 -41.14
N ASP A 280 28.23 20.48 -40.37
CA ASP A 280 29.42 21.07 -39.75
C ASP A 280 29.57 20.69 -38.25
N ILE A 281 28.66 19.86 -37.68
CA ILE A 281 28.69 19.44 -36.29
C ILE A 281 29.21 18.00 -36.21
N PRO A 282 30.40 17.76 -35.60
CA PRO A 282 30.95 16.42 -35.47
C PRO A 282 30.10 15.50 -34.57
N PRO A 283 30.18 14.18 -34.69
CA PRO A 283 29.52 13.25 -33.79
C PRO A 283 29.90 13.54 -32.32
N PHE A 284 28.91 13.47 -31.42
CA PHE A 284 29.14 13.65 -30.00
C PHE A 284 29.35 12.28 -29.32
N SER A 285 30.54 12.03 -28.78
CA SER A 285 30.87 10.86 -27.99
C SER A 285 30.70 11.13 -26.50
N PHE A 286 30.10 10.18 -25.80
CA PHE A 286 29.88 10.30 -24.38
C PHE A 286 31.17 10.03 -23.61
N THR A 287 31.44 10.85 -22.62
CA THR A 287 32.36 10.59 -21.52
C THR A 287 31.69 11.01 -20.22
N GLY A 288 32.18 10.54 -19.10
CA GLY A 288 31.58 10.83 -17.81
C GLY A 288 32.63 10.89 -16.69
N THR A 289 32.36 11.73 -15.74
CA THR A 289 33.09 11.79 -14.48
C THR A 289 32.34 10.96 -13.46
N VAL A 290 33.03 10.01 -12.80
CA VAL A 290 32.45 9.10 -11.83
C VAL A 290 33.13 9.30 -10.49
N VAL A 291 32.35 9.45 -9.43
CA VAL A 291 32.81 9.45 -8.03
C VAL A 291 32.13 8.33 -7.30
N TRP A 292 32.87 7.56 -6.52
CA TRP A 292 32.34 6.52 -5.69
C TRP A 292 32.82 6.61 -4.24
N ALA A 293 31.99 6.11 -3.32
CA ALA A 293 32.28 6.02 -1.89
C ALA A 293 31.47 4.88 -1.27
N VAL A 294 31.92 4.40 -0.11
CA VAL A 294 31.22 3.35 0.66
C VAL A 294 30.92 3.84 2.07
N TRP A 295 29.66 3.85 2.41
CA TRP A 295 29.20 4.10 3.77
C TRP A 295 29.20 2.79 4.59
N PRO A 296 29.61 2.75 5.86
CA PRO A 296 30.18 3.86 6.66
C PRO A 296 31.73 3.95 6.56
N LEU A 297 32.36 3.23 5.64
CA LEU A 297 33.81 3.10 5.52
C LEU A 297 34.49 4.46 5.26
N ASP A 298 34.02 5.18 4.25
CA ASP A 298 34.61 6.45 3.82
C ASP A 298 34.06 7.66 4.62
N ASN A 299 32.88 7.53 5.20
CA ASN A 299 32.33 8.48 6.16
C ASN A 299 31.17 7.83 6.93
N ARG A 300 31.17 8.02 8.27
CA ARG A 300 30.12 7.48 9.13
C ARG A 300 28.79 8.21 9.04
N ALA A 301 28.80 9.49 8.67
CA ALA A 301 27.61 10.29 8.47
C ALA A 301 27.20 10.24 7.00
N TRP A 302 26.03 9.64 6.71
CA TRP A 302 25.53 9.50 5.34
C TRP A 302 25.42 10.84 4.60
N ASP A 303 24.83 11.86 5.24
CA ASP A 303 24.64 13.18 4.62
C ASP A 303 25.98 13.85 4.27
N ALA A 304 26.98 13.69 5.12
CA ALA A 304 28.32 14.19 4.86
C ALA A 304 28.98 13.44 3.69
N LEU A 305 28.79 12.10 3.59
CA LEU A 305 29.28 11.31 2.47
C LEU A 305 28.64 11.76 1.15
N LEU A 306 27.33 11.93 1.14
CA LEU A 306 26.58 12.37 -0.04
C LEU A 306 27.03 13.77 -0.48
N GLN A 307 27.16 14.71 0.47
CA GLN A 307 27.56 16.07 0.19
C GLN A 307 29.02 16.16 -0.31
N SER A 308 29.96 15.46 0.33
CA SER A 308 31.37 15.43 -0.09
C SER A 308 31.53 14.76 -1.45
N SER A 309 30.80 13.67 -1.73
CA SER A 309 30.83 13.00 -3.03
C SER A 309 30.27 13.90 -4.16
N SER A 310 29.19 14.64 -3.90
CA SER A 310 28.65 15.59 -4.85
C SER A 310 29.62 16.74 -5.13
N SER A 311 30.25 17.29 -4.10
CA SER A 311 31.27 18.35 -4.25
C SER A 311 32.47 17.86 -5.05
N LEU A 312 33.01 16.68 -4.71
CA LEU A 312 34.14 16.07 -5.41
C LEU A 312 33.80 15.78 -6.89
N LEU A 313 32.57 15.32 -7.17
CA LEU A 313 32.08 15.09 -8.54
C LEU A 313 32.13 16.38 -9.37
N LEU A 314 31.61 17.48 -8.82
CA LEU A 314 31.57 18.76 -9.50
C LEU A 314 32.97 19.35 -9.70
N ASP A 315 33.83 19.25 -8.71
CA ASP A 315 35.20 19.78 -8.79
C ASP A 315 36.03 18.97 -9.79
N THR A 316 35.92 17.64 -9.78
CA THR A 316 36.58 16.76 -10.73
C THR A 316 36.09 17.03 -12.16
N TRP A 317 34.78 17.22 -12.33
CA TRP A 317 34.17 17.54 -13.63
C TRP A 317 34.65 18.90 -14.17
N ARG A 318 34.80 19.94 -13.32
CA ARG A 318 35.28 21.29 -13.70
C ARG A 318 36.71 21.30 -14.21
N VAL A 319 37.59 20.46 -13.66
CA VAL A 319 39.01 20.39 -14.04
C VAL A 319 39.27 19.42 -15.21
N GLY A 320 38.25 19.11 -16.01
CA GLY A 320 38.37 18.34 -17.24
C GLY A 320 37.62 17.02 -17.28
N GLY A 321 37.17 16.51 -16.15
CA GLY A 321 36.31 15.32 -16.09
C GLY A 321 36.95 14.04 -16.59
N ASN A 322 36.12 13.15 -17.19
CA ASN A 322 36.51 11.89 -17.85
C ASN A 322 37.44 11.01 -17.03
N ARG A 323 37.07 10.78 -15.76
CA ARG A 323 37.83 9.96 -14.81
C ARG A 323 36.96 9.37 -13.72
N ILE A 324 37.52 8.41 -13.01
CA ILE A 324 36.94 7.79 -11.81
C ILE A 324 37.73 8.27 -10.60
N VAL A 325 37.04 8.66 -9.54
CA VAL A 325 37.66 9.13 -8.28
C VAL A 325 36.97 8.47 -7.10
N HIS A 326 37.77 8.02 -6.14
CA HIS A 326 37.29 7.52 -4.84
C HIS A 326 37.17 8.70 -3.87
N ASN A 327 36.01 8.86 -3.23
CA ASN A 327 35.84 9.84 -2.16
C ASN A 327 36.13 9.18 -0.79
N ASN A 328 37.38 9.21 -0.39
CA ASN A 328 37.87 8.72 0.91
C ASN A 328 38.10 9.83 1.93
N ALA A 329 37.53 11.00 1.75
CA ALA A 329 37.85 12.20 2.56
C ALA A 329 37.47 12.10 4.05
N GLY A 330 36.68 11.10 4.46
CA GLY A 330 36.31 10.86 5.86
C GLY A 330 37.04 9.76 6.58
N ALA A 331 37.91 9.02 5.88
CA ALA A 331 38.67 7.87 6.47
C ALA A 331 39.85 8.28 7.36
N SER A 332 40.12 9.58 7.49
CA SER A 332 41.34 10.12 8.18
C SER A 332 41.01 10.88 9.47
N SER A 333 39.92 10.55 10.18
CA SER A 333 39.59 11.17 11.48
C SER A 333 39.20 10.13 12.52
#